data_d63d8d84b13cd6375b653999f7469d48
#
_entry.id   d63d8d84b13cd6375b653999f7469d48
#
_cell.length_a   1.000
_cell.length_b   1.000
_cell.length_c   1.000
_cell.angle_alpha   90.00
_cell.angle_beta   90.00
_cell.angle_gamma   90.00
#
_symmetry.space_group_name_H-M   'P 1'
#
loop_
_entity.id
_entity.type
_entity.pdbx_description
1 polymer ?
#
loop_
_entity_poly.entity_id
_entity_poly.type
_entity_poly.pdbx_seq_one_letter_code
_entity_poly.pdbx_strand_id
1 'polypeptide(L)'
;NHNVPDCRSNSYIKGVAGGTAVGEFCGLVYVAPDAQRTDAQQQNRNILLSETARITTQPQLEIYADDVKCSHGATVGQMDSEAILYMRQRGLSEAQARRVQIEGFVGDVVRRCGIEPLCEAAMEAVVAKLEKS
;
A
#
# COMPACT_ATOMS: atom_id res chain seq x y z
N ASN A 1 7.88 -11.91 -11.99
CA ASN A 1 7.74 -13.01 -12.99
C ASN A 1 7.89 -14.34 -12.28
N HIS A 2 6.98 -15.27 -12.58
CA HIS A 2 7.02 -16.66 -12.18
C HIS A 2 7.30 -17.50 -13.42
N ASN A 3 8.48 -18.11 -13.48
CA ASN A 3 8.95 -18.86 -14.66
C ASN A 3 9.08 -20.36 -14.40
N VAL A 4 8.87 -20.80 -13.17
CA VAL A 4 8.95 -22.20 -12.73
C VAL A 4 7.76 -22.54 -11.84
N PRO A 5 7.38 -23.83 -11.73
CA PRO A 5 6.26 -24.23 -10.89
C PRO A 5 6.51 -24.03 -9.39
N ASP A 6 5.43 -24.16 -8.60
CA ASP A 6 5.43 -24.11 -7.13
C ASP A 6 5.95 -22.79 -6.51
N CYS A 7 5.81 -21.68 -7.25
CA CYS A 7 6.25 -20.36 -6.78
C CYS A 7 5.17 -19.65 -5.96
N ARG A 8 5.62 -18.87 -4.99
CA ARG A 8 4.74 -17.99 -4.22
C ARG A 8 5.26 -16.56 -4.18
N SER A 9 4.36 -15.60 -4.38
CA SER A 9 4.65 -14.18 -4.16
C SER A 9 3.49 -13.45 -3.53
N ASN A 10 3.81 -12.47 -2.68
CA ASN A 10 2.83 -11.56 -2.10
C ASN A 10 3.41 -10.14 -2.13
N SER A 11 2.93 -9.34 -3.08
CA SER A 11 3.31 -7.95 -3.23
C SER A 11 2.29 -7.05 -2.55
N TYR A 12 2.74 -6.26 -1.59
CA TYR A 12 1.90 -5.34 -0.84
C TYR A 12 2.46 -3.93 -0.88
N ILE A 13 1.77 -3.06 -1.58
CA ILE A 13 2.19 -1.70 -1.85
C ILE A 13 1.17 -0.72 -1.27
N LYS A 14 1.65 0.32 -0.59
CA LYS A 14 0.82 1.42 -0.10
C LYS A 14 1.36 2.76 -0.59
N GLY A 15 0.45 3.61 -1.07
CA GLY A 15 0.75 4.97 -1.51
C GLY A 15 0.04 6.00 -0.65
N VAL A 16 0.71 7.11 -0.38
CA VAL A 16 0.15 8.29 0.30
C VAL A 16 0.49 9.51 -0.55
N ALA A 17 -0.53 10.28 -0.95
CA ALA A 17 -0.35 11.50 -1.72
C ALA A 17 -1.09 12.66 -1.07
N GLY A 18 -0.41 13.81 -0.97
CA GLY A 18 -0.96 15.04 -0.40
C GLY A 18 -0.66 16.27 -1.28
N GLY A 19 -1.25 17.40 -0.93
CA GLY A 19 -1.11 18.63 -1.71
C GLY A 19 -1.63 18.47 -3.15
N THR A 20 -0.79 18.74 -4.13
CA THR A 20 -1.07 18.58 -5.57
C THR A 20 -0.31 17.39 -6.17
N ALA A 21 0.16 16.47 -5.34
CA ALA A 21 0.95 15.33 -5.81
C ALA A 21 0.14 14.42 -6.74
N VAL A 22 0.81 13.92 -7.77
CA VAL A 22 0.29 12.91 -8.68
C VAL A 22 1.18 11.68 -8.57
N GLY A 23 0.57 10.54 -8.27
CA GLY A 23 1.23 9.24 -8.21
C GLY A 23 0.64 8.27 -9.24
N GLU A 24 1.47 7.38 -9.72
CA GLU A 24 1.05 6.30 -10.60
C GLU A 24 1.66 4.98 -10.13
N PHE A 25 0.85 3.94 -10.09
CA PHE A 25 1.28 2.57 -9.84
C PHE A 25 0.91 1.68 -11.03
N CYS A 26 1.93 1.12 -11.67
CA CYS A 26 1.78 0.08 -12.69
C CYS A 26 2.46 -1.19 -12.18
N GLY A 27 1.69 -2.24 -11.98
CA GLY A 27 2.20 -3.51 -11.47
C GLY A 27 1.81 -4.66 -12.37
N LEU A 28 2.78 -5.48 -12.80
CA LEU A 28 2.54 -6.67 -13.58
C LEU A 28 2.98 -7.91 -12.80
N VAL A 29 2.09 -8.90 -12.72
CA VAL A 29 2.41 -10.27 -12.33
C VAL A 29 2.33 -11.14 -13.58
N TYR A 30 3.48 -11.66 -13.98
CA TYR A 30 3.59 -12.57 -15.12
C TYR A 30 3.78 -14.02 -14.63
N VAL A 31 2.99 -14.96 -15.17
CA VAL A 31 3.06 -16.39 -14.85
C VAL A 31 3.21 -17.16 -16.17
N ALA A 32 4.39 -17.78 -16.36
CA ALA A 32 4.72 -18.55 -17.56
C ALA A 32 3.86 -19.82 -17.67
N PRO A 33 3.72 -20.43 -18.86
CA PRO A 33 2.91 -21.65 -19.08
C PRO A 33 3.30 -22.81 -18.16
N ASP A 34 4.60 -22.98 -17.90
CA ASP A 34 5.11 -24.06 -17.05
C ASP A 34 5.12 -23.74 -15.55
N ALA A 35 4.76 -22.51 -15.17
CA ALA A 35 4.75 -22.07 -13.77
C ALA A 35 3.47 -22.52 -13.04
N GLN A 36 3.13 -23.81 -13.14
CA GLN A 36 1.96 -24.39 -12.47
C GLN A 36 2.07 -24.33 -10.95
N ARG A 37 0.94 -24.31 -10.27
CA ARG A 37 0.80 -24.19 -8.81
C ARG A 37 1.42 -22.92 -8.22
N THR A 38 1.50 -21.86 -9.02
CA THR A 38 1.87 -20.53 -8.55
C THR A 38 0.75 -19.93 -7.70
N ASP A 39 1.11 -19.39 -6.53
CA ASP A 39 0.26 -18.56 -5.67
C ASP A 39 0.80 -17.12 -5.66
N ALA A 40 0.22 -16.24 -6.45
CA ALA A 40 0.67 -14.85 -6.59
C ALA A 40 -0.43 -13.86 -6.22
N GLN A 41 -0.13 -12.99 -5.27
CA GLN A 41 -1.04 -11.96 -4.82
C GLN A 41 -0.39 -10.58 -4.91
N GLN A 42 -1.09 -9.60 -5.47
CA GLN A 42 -0.67 -8.22 -5.53
C GLN A 42 -1.75 -7.31 -4.95
N GLN A 43 -1.41 -6.52 -3.95
CA GLN A 43 -2.31 -5.53 -3.37
C GLN A 43 -1.66 -4.15 -3.41
N ASN A 44 -2.40 -3.19 -3.96
CA ASN A 44 -2.03 -1.78 -3.94
C ASN A 44 -3.15 -0.98 -3.24
N ARG A 45 -2.82 -0.35 -2.12
CA ARG A 45 -3.75 0.49 -1.35
C ARG A 45 -3.20 1.90 -1.24
N ASN A 46 -4.03 2.88 -1.51
CA ASN A 46 -3.60 4.26 -1.56
C ASN A 46 -4.58 5.14 -0.79
N ILE A 47 -4.05 6.16 -0.11
CA ILE A 47 -4.85 7.21 0.50
C ILE A 47 -4.42 8.59 -0.02
N LEU A 48 -5.42 9.44 -0.23
CA LEU A 48 -5.26 10.83 -0.60
C LEU A 48 -5.45 11.70 0.65
N LEU A 49 -4.50 12.58 0.90
CA LEU A 49 -4.53 13.52 2.02
C LEU A 49 -5.20 14.84 1.69
N SER A 50 -5.46 15.10 0.41
CA SER A 50 -6.08 16.32 -0.10
C SER A 50 -6.97 16.03 -1.31
N GLU A 51 -7.89 16.91 -1.61
CA GLU A 51 -8.80 16.82 -2.77
C GLU A 51 -8.08 17.00 -4.12
N THR A 52 -6.91 17.64 -4.10
CA THR A 52 -6.11 17.94 -5.30
C THR A 52 -5.08 16.84 -5.61
N ALA A 53 -4.74 15.99 -4.63
CA ALA A 53 -3.88 14.85 -4.86
C ALA A 53 -4.57 13.78 -5.72
N ARG A 54 -3.80 13.08 -6.53
CA ARG A 54 -4.29 12.01 -7.41
C ARG A 54 -3.35 10.83 -7.39
N ILE A 55 -3.91 9.62 -7.36
CA ILE A 55 -3.17 8.38 -7.58
C ILE A 55 -3.93 7.54 -8.61
N THR A 56 -3.23 7.14 -9.66
CA THR A 56 -3.72 6.16 -10.64
C THR A 56 -3.07 4.81 -10.31
N THR A 57 -3.86 3.74 -10.37
CA THR A 57 -3.36 2.39 -10.10
C THR A 57 -3.81 1.43 -11.17
N GLN A 58 -2.85 0.72 -11.78
CA GLN A 58 -3.06 -0.21 -12.89
C GLN A 58 -2.35 -1.54 -12.59
N PRO A 59 -2.91 -2.37 -11.70
CA PRO A 59 -2.41 -3.72 -11.51
C PRO A 59 -2.81 -4.60 -12.71
N GLN A 60 -1.88 -5.43 -13.19
CA GLN A 60 -2.07 -6.32 -14.33
C GLN A 60 -1.66 -7.75 -13.99
N LEU A 61 -2.38 -8.72 -14.54
CA LEU A 61 -2.06 -10.14 -14.48
C LEU A 61 -1.95 -10.69 -15.90
N GLU A 62 -0.80 -11.29 -16.21
CA GLU A 62 -0.58 -12.07 -17.42
C GLU A 62 -0.32 -13.53 -17.01
N ILE A 63 -1.34 -14.36 -17.15
CA ILE A 63 -1.33 -15.74 -16.64
C ILE A 63 -1.47 -16.69 -17.82
N TYR A 64 -0.46 -17.54 -18.00
CA TYR A 64 -0.38 -18.53 -19.07
C TYR A 64 -0.39 -19.99 -18.57
N ALA A 65 -0.49 -20.18 -17.23
CA ALA A 65 -0.63 -21.48 -16.58
C ALA A 65 -2.07 -21.68 -16.08
N ASP A 66 -2.56 -22.92 -16.07
CA ASP A 66 -3.96 -23.25 -15.75
C ASP A 66 -4.20 -23.48 -14.26
N ASP A 67 -3.28 -24.17 -13.58
CA ASP A 67 -3.39 -24.51 -12.15
C ASP A 67 -2.65 -23.48 -11.31
N VAL A 68 -3.29 -22.33 -11.07
CA VAL A 68 -2.69 -21.23 -10.30
C VAL A 68 -3.72 -20.52 -9.42
N LYS A 69 -3.23 -19.82 -8.40
CA LYS A 69 -3.99 -18.92 -7.52
C LYS A 69 -3.41 -17.51 -7.63
N CYS A 70 -3.89 -16.75 -8.58
CA CYS A 70 -3.41 -15.39 -8.81
C CYS A 70 -4.53 -14.40 -8.58
N SER A 71 -4.22 -13.33 -7.85
CA SER A 71 -5.15 -12.25 -7.60
C SER A 71 -4.45 -10.89 -7.51
N HIS A 72 -5.19 -9.84 -7.85
CA HIS A 72 -4.76 -8.49 -7.57
C HIS A 72 -5.91 -7.67 -6.97
N GLY A 73 -5.57 -6.63 -6.25
CA GLY A 73 -6.52 -5.66 -5.74
C GLY A 73 -5.90 -4.26 -5.70
N ALA A 74 -6.69 -3.26 -6.04
CA ALA A 74 -6.28 -1.88 -5.95
C ALA A 74 -7.39 -1.03 -5.32
N THR A 75 -6.99 -0.10 -4.45
CA THR A 75 -7.89 0.88 -3.86
C THR A 75 -7.23 2.24 -3.81
N VAL A 76 -8.03 3.27 -4.07
CA VAL A 76 -7.67 4.67 -3.82
C VAL A 76 -8.81 5.27 -3.00
N GLY A 77 -8.52 5.76 -1.82
CA GLY A 77 -9.50 6.34 -0.92
C GLY A 77 -8.98 7.61 -0.26
N GLN A 78 -9.87 8.27 0.46
CA GLN A 78 -9.53 9.40 1.33
C GLN A 78 -9.30 8.92 2.76
N MET A 79 -8.85 9.82 3.61
CA MET A 79 -8.75 9.57 5.04
C MET A 79 -10.17 9.37 5.64
N ASP A 80 -10.25 8.49 6.63
CA ASP A 80 -11.48 8.22 7.35
C ASP A 80 -11.84 9.40 8.27
N SER A 81 -12.83 10.17 7.87
CA SER A 81 -13.30 11.34 8.60
C SER A 81 -14.00 10.99 9.91
N GLU A 82 -14.66 9.84 10.00
CA GLU A 82 -15.31 9.38 11.23
C GLU A 82 -14.27 9.00 12.28
N ALA A 83 -13.22 8.29 11.86
CA ALA A 83 -12.11 7.97 12.75
C ALA A 83 -11.35 9.23 13.22
N ILE A 84 -11.18 10.24 12.34
CA ILE A 84 -10.61 11.54 12.74
C ILE A 84 -11.51 12.21 13.78
N LEU A 85 -12.82 12.28 13.55
CA LEU A 85 -13.76 12.88 14.50
C LEU A 85 -13.73 12.16 15.85
N TYR A 86 -13.71 10.83 15.84
CA TYR A 86 -13.61 10.03 17.06
C TYR A 86 -12.35 10.35 17.87
N MET A 87 -11.19 10.43 17.23
CA MET A 87 -9.94 10.79 17.89
C MET A 87 -9.95 12.22 18.44
N ARG A 88 -10.54 13.16 17.71
CA ARG A 88 -10.71 14.55 18.17
C ARG A 88 -11.60 14.65 19.41
N GLN A 89 -12.67 13.89 19.48
CA GLN A 89 -13.53 13.83 20.68
C GLN A 89 -12.81 13.27 21.92
N ARG A 90 -11.69 12.58 21.72
CA ARG A 90 -10.81 12.07 22.78
C ARG A 90 -9.60 12.95 23.09
N GLY A 91 -9.57 14.16 22.56
CA GLY A 91 -8.60 15.19 22.89
C GLY A 91 -7.43 15.35 21.93
N LEU A 92 -7.39 14.61 20.81
CA LEU A 92 -6.38 14.86 19.79
C LEU A 92 -6.76 16.07 18.95
N SER A 93 -5.76 16.86 18.57
CA SER A 93 -5.95 17.86 17.50
C SER A 93 -6.23 17.16 16.16
N GLU A 94 -6.78 17.89 15.21
CA GLU A 94 -7.00 17.32 13.86
C GLU A 94 -5.69 16.85 13.20
N ALA A 95 -4.64 17.65 13.32
CA ALA A 95 -3.33 17.28 12.80
C ALA A 95 -2.79 15.99 13.44
N GLN A 96 -2.95 15.83 14.76
CA GLN A 96 -2.55 14.60 15.45
C GLN A 96 -3.39 13.39 15.00
N ALA A 97 -4.71 13.55 14.86
CA ALA A 97 -5.59 12.48 14.41
C ALA A 97 -5.25 12.03 12.97
N ARG A 98 -5.02 12.97 12.06
CA ARG A 98 -4.57 12.70 10.70
C ARG A 98 -3.23 11.95 10.68
N ARG A 99 -2.26 12.43 11.47
CA ARG A 99 -0.95 11.80 11.61
C ARG A 99 -1.07 10.34 12.08
N VAL A 100 -1.85 10.07 13.11
CA VAL A 100 -2.08 8.70 13.63
C VAL A 100 -2.65 7.79 12.55
N GLN A 101 -3.60 8.26 11.75
CA GLN A 101 -4.13 7.46 10.64
C GLN A 101 -3.07 7.13 9.58
N ILE A 102 -2.25 8.12 9.20
CA ILE A 102 -1.19 7.90 8.18
C ILE A 102 -0.14 6.94 8.72
N GLU A 103 0.32 7.13 9.95
CA GLU A 103 1.30 6.25 10.59
C GLU A 103 0.76 4.82 10.73
N GLY A 104 -0.51 4.65 11.09
CA GLY A 104 -1.18 3.35 11.13
C GLY A 104 -1.26 2.70 9.75
N PHE A 105 -1.64 3.46 8.73
CA PHE A 105 -1.74 2.98 7.37
C PHE A 105 -0.38 2.54 6.80
N VAL A 106 0.66 3.37 6.93
CA VAL A 106 2.01 3.04 6.44
C VAL A 106 2.67 1.98 7.32
N GLY A 107 2.50 2.07 8.64
CA GLY A 107 3.07 1.12 9.59
C GLY A 107 2.65 -0.33 9.36
N ASP A 108 1.47 -0.57 8.79
CA ASP A 108 1.02 -1.92 8.45
C ASP A 108 1.92 -2.59 7.39
N VAL A 109 2.36 -1.86 6.36
CA VAL A 109 3.30 -2.42 5.36
C VAL A 109 4.72 -2.51 5.89
N VAL A 110 5.16 -1.51 6.64
CA VAL A 110 6.52 -1.46 7.21
C VAL A 110 6.75 -2.64 8.17
N ARG A 111 5.81 -2.89 9.09
CA ARG A 111 5.93 -3.99 10.06
C ARG A 111 5.98 -5.39 9.44
N ARG A 112 5.50 -5.56 8.19
CA ARG A 112 5.60 -6.85 7.47
C ARG A 112 7.03 -7.22 7.10
N CYS A 113 7.97 -6.27 7.14
CA CYS A 113 9.39 -6.53 6.92
C CYS A 113 9.98 -7.47 7.98
N GLY A 114 9.51 -7.39 9.24
CA GLY A 114 9.97 -8.25 10.34
C GLY A 114 11.41 -7.99 10.82
N ILE A 115 12.07 -6.95 10.32
CA ILE A 115 13.42 -6.54 10.71
C ILE A 115 13.28 -5.22 11.48
N GLU A 116 13.33 -5.28 12.80
CA GLU A 116 12.99 -4.15 13.68
C GLU A 116 13.78 -2.87 13.38
N PRO A 117 15.12 -2.88 13.25
CA PRO A 117 15.86 -1.66 12.95
C PRO A 117 15.49 -1.02 11.60
N LEU A 118 15.12 -1.85 10.61
CA LEU A 118 14.65 -1.35 9.31
C LEU A 118 13.25 -0.75 9.42
N CYS A 119 12.37 -1.36 10.20
CA CYS A 119 11.03 -0.84 10.46
C CYS A 119 11.08 0.52 11.17
N GLU A 120 11.95 0.66 12.18
CA GLU A 120 12.17 1.92 12.89
C GLU A 120 12.68 3.02 11.94
N ALA A 121 13.75 2.76 11.21
CA ALA A 121 14.32 3.71 10.25
C ALA A 121 13.31 4.13 9.15
N ALA A 122 12.51 3.19 8.66
CA ALA A 122 11.47 3.48 7.67
C ALA A 122 10.35 4.35 8.26
N MET A 123 9.90 4.07 9.49
CA MET A 123 8.88 4.88 10.15
C MET A 123 9.39 6.29 10.50
N GLU A 124 10.62 6.44 10.95
CA GLU A 124 11.26 7.75 11.16
C GLU A 124 11.28 8.58 9.87
N ALA A 125 11.65 7.97 8.75
CA ALA A 125 11.64 8.64 7.45
C ALA A 125 10.23 9.09 7.03
N VAL A 126 9.21 8.28 7.30
CA VAL A 126 7.80 8.63 7.05
C VAL A 126 7.38 9.82 7.90
N VAL A 127 7.64 9.77 9.20
CA VAL A 127 7.31 10.86 10.14
C VAL A 127 8.00 12.17 9.71
N ALA A 128 9.30 12.13 9.43
CA ALA A 128 10.04 13.29 8.97
C ALA A 128 9.52 13.89 7.65
N LYS A 129 8.95 13.05 6.78
CA LYS A 129 8.31 13.51 5.55
C LYS A 129 6.97 14.20 5.82
N LEU A 130 6.17 13.66 6.74
CA LEU A 130 4.87 14.22 7.11
C LEU A 130 4.99 15.58 7.82
N GLU A 131 6.05 15.80 8.59
CA GLU A 131 6.32 17.07 9.28
C GLU A 131 6.69 18.21 8.30
N LYS A 132 7.10 17.88 7.08
CA LYS A 132 7.47 18.84 6.03
C LYS A 132 6.35 19.08 5.01
N SER A 133 5.24 18.41 5.15
CA SER A 133 4.10 18.47 4.22
C SER A 133 2.95 19.29 4.79
#